data_19c60a848d6330ebd23d3de8227a3bec
#
_entry.id   19c60a848d6330ebd23d3de8227a3bec
#
_cell.length_a   1.000
_cell.length_b   1.000
_cell.length_c   1.000
_cell.angle_alpha   90.00
_cell.angle_beta   90.00
_cell.angle_gamma   90.00
#
_symmetry.space_group_name_H-M   'P 1'
#
loop_
_entity.id
_entity.type
_entity.pdbx_description
1 polymer ?
#
loop_
_entity_poly.entity_id
_entity_poly.type
_entity_poly.pdbx_seq_one_letter_code
_entity_poly.pdbx_strand_id
1 'polypeptide(L)'
;MGIEWLFIAAGVAILIAVLAQRRMLQKRLTENREALAGMKFQDEVPSEVGQVLKKSPKLKGDGTFKFKTLGCIPFAKNFESVRIARRIYFVDPTVVEVLLIPDPSNLERKLAVAVTLDSKVLGYVPTQEAGEMHKYLLAHSSGVRAMAKI
;
A
#
# COMPACT_ATOMS: atom_id res chain seq x y z
N MET A 1 -52.85 -1.55 3.88
CA MET A 1 -51.93 -0.49 4.42
C MET A 1 -50.68 -1.02 5.13
N GLY A 2 -50.26 -2.26 4.99
CA GLY A 2 -49.10 -2.82 5.73
C GLY A 2 -47.79 -2.97 4.93
N ILE A 3 -47.88 -3.19 3.63
CA ILE A 3 -46.70 -3.56 2.80
C ILE A 3 -45.84 -2.33 2.47
N GLU A 4 -46.45 -1.18 2.25
CA GLU A 4 -45.71 0.06 1.92
C GLU A 4 -44.77 0.50 3.03
N TRP A 5 -45.17 0.38 4.27
CA TRP A 5 -44.34 0.72 5.43
C TRP A 5 -43.12 -0.20 5.60
N LEU A 6 -43.24 -1.48 5.22
CA LEU A 6 -42.14 -2.42 5.22
C LEU A 6 -41.05 -2.06 4.22
N PHE A 7 -41.40 -1.59 3.02
CA PHE A 7 -40.44 -1.13 2.03
C PHE A 7 -39.72 0.17 2.44
N ILE A 8 -40.44 1.09 3.06
CA ILE A 8 -39.84 2.33 3.60
C ILE A 8 -38.86 1.99 4.73
N ALA A 9 -39.24 1.13 5.67
CA ALA A 9 -38.39 0.72 6.77
C ALA A 9 -37.12 -0.01 6.29
N ALA A 10 -37.24 -0.90 5.29
CA ALA A 10 -36.11 -1.59 4.70
C ALA A 10 -35.17 -0.61 3.96
N GLY A 11 -35.71 0.35 3.21
CA GLY A 11 -34.93 1.40 2.55
C GLY A 11 -34.14 2.27 3.54
N VAL A 12 -34.77 2.67 4.65
CA VAL A 12 -34.11 3.44 5.69
C VAL A 12 -32.99 2.63 6.38
N ALA A 13 -33.24 1.34 6.67
CA ALA A 13 -32.22 0.47 7.27
C ALA A 13 -30.99 0.30 6.36
N ILE A 14 -31.18 0.13 5.06
CA ILE A 14 -30.10 0.03 4.07
C ILE A 14 -29.32 1.36 4.02
N LEU A 15 -30.01 2.49 4.00
CA LEU A 15 -29.37 3.80 3.99
C LEU A 15 -28.51 4.03 5.24
N ILE A 16 -29.01 3.67 6.42
CA ILE A 16 -28.27 3.76 7.68
C ILE A 16 -27.04 2.86 7.64
N ALA A 17 -27.15 1.63 7.14
CA ALA A 17 -26.04 0.71 7.01
C ALA A 17 -24.95 1.25 6.08
N VAL A 18 -25.33 1.82 4.93
CA VAL A 18 -24.39 2.43 3.98
C VAL A 18 -23.69 3.66 4.59
N LEU A 19 -24.43 4.50 5.33
CA LEU A 19 -23.85 5.66 6.00
C LEU A 19 -22.89 5.23 7.12
N ALA A 20 -23.24 4.20 7.89
CA ALA A 20 -22.36 3.64 8.92
C ALA A 20 -21.07 3.05 8.32
N GLN A 21 -21.17 2.31 7.22
CA GLN A 21 -20.00 1.81 6.50
C GLN A 21 -19.09 2.95 5.98
N ARG A 22 -19.69 4.01 5.41
CA ARG A 22 -18.91 5.17 4.94
C ARG A 22 -18.20 5.87 6.11
N ARG A 23 -18.85 6.04 7.26
CA ARG A 23 -18.23 6.62 8.45
C ARG A 23 -17.09 5.76 9.00
N MET A 24 -17.26 4.44 9.05
CA MET A 24 -16.18 3.52 9.46
C MET A 24 -14.99 3.56 8.50
N LEU A 25 -15.24 3.62 7.20
CA LEU A 25 -14.19 3.73 6.20
C LEU A 25 -13.42 5.05 6.34
N GLN A 26 -14.13 6.17 6.50
CA GLN A 26 -13.50 7.47 6.72
C GLN A 26 -12.67 7.52 8.01
N LYS A 27 -13.17 6.91 9.09
CA LYS A 27 -12.42 6.82 10.34
C LYS A 27 -11.12 6.02 10.17
N ARG A 28 -11.16 4.86 9.49
CA ARG A 28 -9.96 4.08 9.16
C ARG A 28 -8.98 4.85 8.28
N LEU A 29 -9.48 5.62 7.30
CA LEU A 29 -8.64 6.46 6.44
C LEU A 29 -7.90 7.54 7.22
N THR A 30 -8.57 8.19 8.18
CA THR A 30 -7.94 9.20 9.04
C THR A 30 -6.93 8.58 9.99
N GLU A 31 -7.27 7.51 10.68
CA GLU A 31 -6.37 6.80 11.59
C GLU A 31 -5.11 6.29 10.87
N ASN A 32 -5.28 5.69 9.68
CA ASN A 32 -4.15 5.23 8.87
C ASN A 32 -3.29 6.39 8.37
N ARG A 33 -3.91 7.50 7.99
CA ARG A 33 -3.20 8.71 7.55
C ARG A 33 -2.40 9.34 8.68
N GLU A 34 -2.96 9.42 9.88
CA GLU A 34 -2.28 9.95 11.07
C GLU A 34 -1.13 9.03 11.50
N ALA A 35 -1.33 7.72 11.50
CA ALA A 35 -0.28 6.75 11.80
C ALA A 35 0.92 6.86 10.84
N LEU A 36 0.67 7.15 9.56
CA LEU A 36 1.72 7.29 8.55
C LEU A 36 2.34 8.71 8.51
N ALA A 37 1.61 9.74 8.91
CA ALA A 37 2.07 11.13 8.84
C ALA A 37 3.29 11.42 9.73
N GLY A 38 3.48 10.65 10.79
CA GLY A 38 4.66 10.74 11.67
C GLY A 38 5.89 10.00 11.16
N MET A 39 5.77 9.23 10.09
CA MET A 39 6.86 8.38 9.58
C MET A 39 7.65 9.09 8.49
N LYS A 40 8.95 9.22 8.68
CA LYS A 40 9.86 9.72 7.65
C LYS A 40 10.47 8.52 6.94
N PHE A 41 10.02 8.26 5.72
CA PHE A 41 10.63 7.30 4.81
C PHE A 41 11.85 7.98 4.17
N GLN A 42 13.02 7.87 4.80
CA GLN A 42 14.26 8.31 4.16
C GLN A 42 14.79 7.17 3.28
N ASP A 43 15.57 6.26 3.88
CA ASP A 43 16.13 5.11 3.18
C ASP A 43 15.58 3.79 3.71
N GLU A 44 15.05 3.78 4.93
CA GLU A 44 14.54 2.59 5.60
C GLU A 44 13.16 2.84 6.21
N VAL A 45 12.32 1.81 6.14
CA VAL A 45 11.03 1.79 6.82
C VAL A 45 11.27 1.44 8.29
N PRO A 46 10.70 2.17 9.25
CA PRO A 46 10.82 1.83 10.66
C PRO A 46 10.47 0.35 10.93
N SER A 47 11.27 -0.33 11.74
CA SER A 47 11.14 -1.77 12.00
C SER A 47 9.77 -2.17 12.55
N GLU A 48 9.14 -1.28 13.32
CA GLU A 48 7.80 -1.48 13.87
C GLU A 48 6.74 -1.59 12.76
N VAL A 49 6.85 -0.76 11.73
CA VAL A 49 5.99 -0.80 10.55
C VAL A 49 6.19 -2.11 9.79
N GLY A 50 7.43 -2.56 9.64
CA GLY A 50 7.76 -3.82 8.99
C GLY A 50 7.12 -5.03 9.68
N GLN A 51 6.98 -5.01 11.00
CA GLN A 51 6.33 -6.10 11.76
C GLN A 51 4.80 -6.08 11.59
N VAL A 52 4.18 -4.92 11.66
CA VAL A 52 2.73 -4.77 11.44
C VAL A 52 2.36 -5.21 10.02
N LEU A 53 3.19 -4.87 9.06
CA LEU A 53 2.93 -5.12 7.64
C LEU A 53 3.23 -6.56 7.19
N LYS A 54 3.92 -7.38 7.99
CA LYS A 54 4.04 -8.83 7.72
C LYS A 54 2.69 -9.54 7.65
N LYS A 55 1.66 -9.00 8.31
CA LYS A 55 0.28 -9.49 8.27
C LYS A 55 -0.58 -8.83 7.18
N SER A 56 0.00 -7.93 6.38
CA SER A 56 -0.74 -7.23 5.33
C SER A 56 -1.29 -8.17 4.27
N PRO A 57 -2.45 -7.86 3.68
CA PRO A 57 -3.03 -8.67 2.63
C PRO A 57 -2.09 -8.75 1.42
N LYS A 58 -2.16 -9.86 0.70
CA LYS A 58 -1.40 -10.07 -0.53
C LYS A 58 -2.26 -9.70 -1.72
N LEU A 59 -1.76 -8.82 -2.58
CA LEU A 59 -2.37 -8.55 -3.87
C LEU A 59 -2.22 -9.78 -4.76
N LYS A 60 -3.34 -10.24 -5.32
CA LYS A 60 -3.34 -11.24 -6.38
C LYS A 60 -3.08 -10.53 -7.70
N GLY A 61 -1.93 -10.75 -8.29
CA GLY A 61 -1.60 -10.28 -9.63
C GLY A 61 -1.81 -11.38 -10.68
N ASP A 62 -1.84 -10.97 -11.93
CA ASP A 62 -1.89 -11.87 -13.10
C ASP A 62 -0.51 -12.42 -13.52
N GLY A 63 0.55 -12.07 -12.77
CA GLY A 63 1.94 -12.47 -13.05
C GLY A 63 2.63 -11.70 -14.18
N THR A 64 2.00 -10.67 -14.73
CA THR A 64 2.53 -9.94 -15.89
C THR A 64 3.61 -8.90 -15.57
N PHE A 65 3.79 -8.51 -14.31
CA PHE A 65 4.80 -7.52 -13.87
C PHE A 65 4.81 -6.24 -14.73
N LYS A 66 3.63 -5.65 -14.94
CA LYS A 66 3.42 -4.53 -15.88
C LYS A 66 4.10 -3.22 -15.46
N PHE A 67 4.36 -3.03 -14.17
CA PHE A 67 4.88 -1.76 -13.66
C PHE A 67 6.39 -1.83 -13.42
N LYS A 68 7.10 -0.77 -13.88
CA LYS A 68 8.49 -0.54 -13.51
C LYS A 68 8.52 0.48 -12.37
N THR A 69 9.25 0.19 -11.31
CA THR A 69 9.44 1.16 -10.23
C THR A 69 10.23 2.38 -10.72
N LEU A 70 9.85 3.56 -10.21
CA LEU A 70 10.53 4.82 -10.50
C LEU A 70 11.47 5.20 -9.35
N GLY A 71 12.49 6.00 -9.69
CA GLY A 71 13.40 6.57 -8.69
C GLY A 71 14.38 5.57 -8.08
N CYS A 72 14.72 4.49 -8.77
CA CYS A 72 15.63 3.46 -8.24
C CYS A 72 17.06 3.98 -8.02
N ILE A 73 17.50 5.01 -8.74
CA ILE A 73 18.87 5.55 -8.65
C ILE A 73 19.20 6.05 -7.24
N PRO A 74 18.38 6.88 -6.57
CA PRO A 74 18.63 7.30 -5.20
C PRO A 74 18.73 6.12 -4.20
N PHE A 75 18.06 5.00 -4.51
CA PHE A 75 18.02 3.80 -3.66
C PHE A 75 18.95 2.68 -4.13
N ALA A 76 19.90 2.96 -5.00
CA ALA A 76 20.81 1.95 -5.54
C ALA A 76 21.58 1.17 -4.45
N LYS A 77 21.97 1.85 -3.37
CA LYS A 77 22.62 1.21 -2.20
C LYS A 77 21.70 0.24 -1.48
N ASN A 78 20.42 0.60 -1.32
CA ASN A 78 19.42 -0.27 -0.71
C ASN A 78 19.19 -1.51 -1.57
N PHE A 79 19.05 -1.30 -2.88
CA PHE A 79 18.88 -2.38 -3.85
C PHE A 79 20.06 -3.36 -3.80
N GLU A 80 21.29 -2.85 -3.83
CA GLU A 80 22.50 -3.67 -3.76
C GLU A 80 22.60 -4.44 -2.43
N SER A 81 22.29 -3.78 -1.30
CA SER A 81 22.27 -4.40 0.02
C SER A 81 21.28 -5.59 0.09
N VAL A 82 20.05 -5.40 -0.45
CA VAL A 82 19.04 -6.46 -0.51
C VAL A 82 19.47 -7.58 -1.44
N ARG A 83 20.04 -7.25 -2.58
CA ARG A 83 20.56 -8.20 -3.56
C ARG A 83 21.60 -9.13 -2.95
N ILE A 84 22.58 -8.57 -2.24
CA ILE A 84 23.62 -9.33 -1.55
C ILE A 84 23.02 -10.21 -0.45
N ALA A 85 22.18 -9.64 0.41
CA ALA A 85 21.58 -10.35 1.54
C ALA A 85 20.73 -11.55 1.08
N ARG A 86 20.03 -11.43 -0.04
CA ARG A 86 19.18 -12.47 -0.60
C ARG A 86 19.84 -13.34 -1.65
N ARG A 87 21.12 -13.12 -1.96
CA ARG A 87 21.89 -13.84 -2.98
C ARG A 87 21.22 -13.79 -4.35
N ILE A 88 20.68 -12.63 -4.72
CA ILE A 88 20.05 -12.41 -6.02
C ILE A 88 21.13 -12.04 -7.04
N TYR A 89 21.25 -12.83 -8.11
CA TYR A 89 22.24 -12.60 -9.16
C TYR A 89 21.56 -12.02 -10.40
N PHE A 90 22.27 -11.17 -11.16
CA PHE A 90 21.73 -10.48 -12.34
C PHE A 90 21.46 -11.38 -13.55
N VAL A 91 21.85 -12.65 -13.49
CA VAL A 91 21.72 -13.55 -14.63
C VAL A 91 20.27 -13.91 -14.92
N ASP A 92 19.48 -14.11 -13.85
CA ASP A 92 18.06 -14.43 -13.98
C ASP A 92 17.20 -13.52 -13.09
N PRO A 93 16.13 -12.93 -13.65
CA PRO A 93 15.24 -12.10 -12.86
C PRO A 93 14.55 -12.93 -11.78
N THR A 94 14.76 -12.54 -10.53
CA THR A 94 14.20 -13.23 -9.37
C THR A 94 12.88 -12.60 -8.97
N VAL A 95 11.87 -13.44 -8.75
CA VAL A 95 10.57 -12.99 -8.24
C VAL A 95 10.62 -12.97 -6.71
N VAL A 96 10.35 -11.80 -6.13
CA VAL A 96 10.35 -11.59 -4.68
C VAL A 96 9.03 -10.98 -4.23
N GLU A 97 8.69 -11.20 -2.97
CA GLU A 97 7.56 -10.52 -2.34
C GLU A 97 8.04 -9.18 -1.78
N VAL A 98 7.44 -8.10 -2.25
CA VAL A 98 7.69 -6.73 -1.79
C VAL A 98 6.49 -6.21 -1.03
N LEU A 99 6.71 -5.16 -0.25
CA LEU A 99 5.67 -4.46 0.47
C LEU A 99 5.48 -3.07 -0.15
N LEU A 100 4.23 -2.74 -0.49
CA LEU A 100 3.81 -1.44 -1.00
C LEU A 100 3.23 -0.64 0.14
N ILE A 101 3.78 0.55 0.41
CA ILE A 101 3.42 1.39 1.56
C ILE A 101 3.17 2.81 1.07
N PRO A 102 2.05 3.47 1.45
CA PRO A 102 1.87 4.89 1.22
C PRO A 102 2.97 5.68 1.90
N ASP A 103 3.60 6.62 1.20
CA ASP A 103 4.63 7.48 1.74
C ASP A 103 4.14 8.95 1.81
N PRO A 104 3.52 9.36 2.91
CA PRO A 104 3.04 10.72 3.08
C PRO A 104 4.17 11.73 3.31
N SER A 105 5.38 11.27 3.60
CA SER A 105 6.55 12.13 3.82
C SER A 105 7.22 12.58 2.54
N ASN A 106 6.83 12.01 1.39
CA ASN A 106 7.38 12.37 0.10
C ASN A 106 6.87 13.75 -0.33
N LEU A 107 7.73 14.76 -0.22
CA LEU A 107 7.38 16.16 -0.53
C LEU A 107 7.13 16.40 -2.02
N GLU A 108 7.74 15.60 -2.89
CA GLU A 108 7.61 15.72 -4.34
C GLU A 108 6.31 15.10 -4.87
N ARG A 109 5.79 14.07 -4.19
CA ARG A 109 4.66 13.28 -4.65
C ARG A 109 3.69 12.97 -3.51
N LYS A 110 2.67 13.79 -3.37
CA LYS A 110 1.66 13.68 -2.28
C LYS A 110 0.96 12.32 -2.16
N LEU A 111 0.93 11.54 -3.25
CA LEU A 111 0.30 10.23 -3.31
C LEU A 111 1.33 9.13 -3.60
N ALA A 112 2.57 9.30 -3.13
CA ALA A 112 3.62 8.34 -3.34
C ALA A 112 3.31 7.01 -2.66
N VAL A 113 3.67 5.92 -3.33
CA VAL A 113 3.65 4.56 -2.80
C VAL A 113 5.05 3.98 -2.92
N ALA A 114 5.70 3.78 -1.78
CA ALA A 114 7.03 3.20 -1.71
C ALA A 114 6.96 1.68 -1.96
N VAL A 115 7.91 1.17 -2.73
CA VAL A 115 8.17 -0.25 -2.91
C VAL A 115 9.31 -0.63 -1.98
N THR A 116 9.04 -1.51 -1.02
CA THR A 116 10.01 -1.86 0.02
C THR A 116 10.28 -3.36 0.07
N LEU A 117 11.50 -3.73 0.42
CA LEU A 117 11.92 -5.10 0.66
C LEU A 117 12.92 -5.11 1.82
N ASP A 118 12.72 -6.00 2.79
CA ASP A 118 13.54 -6.07 4.00
C ASP A 118 13.68 -4.72 4.72
N SER A 119 12.58 -3.99 4.82
CA SER A 119 12.49 -2.63 5.40
C SER A 119 13.28 -1.54 4.63
N LYS A 120 13.83 -1.84 3.48
CA LYS A 120 14.54 -0.87 2.64
C LYS A 120 13.67 -0.40 1.49
N VAL A 121 13.66 0.91 1.24
CA VAL A 121 12.98 1.49 0.08
C VAL A 121 13.80 1.20 -1.17
N LEU A 122 13.18 0.59 -2.18
CA LEU A 122 13.80 0.27 -3.46
C LEU A 122 13.42 1.22 -4.58
N GLY A 123 12.33 1.96 -4.40
CA GLY A 123 11.78 2.90 -5.37
C GLY A 123 10.30 3.16 -5.10
N TYR A 124 9.63 3.73 -6.07
CA TYR A 124 8.22 4.11 -5.98
C TYR A 124 7.39 3.55 -7.14
N VAL A 125 6.11 3.35 -6.87
CA VAL A 125 5.11 3.06 -7.90
C VAL A 125 5.02 4.26 -8.86
N PRO A 126 4.90 4.05 -10.19
CA PRO A 126 4.73 5.15 -11.13
C PRO A 126 3.56 6.06 -10.77
N THR A 127 3.70 7.35 -11.03
CA THR A 127 2.72 8.37 -10.60
C THR A 127 1.31 8.11 -11.16
N GLN A 128 1.22 7.53 -12.35
CA GLN A 128 -0.06 7.23 -13.00
C GLN A 128 -0.90 6.23 -12.18
N GLU A 129 -0.26 5.25 -11.58
CA GLU A 129 -0.91 4.19 -10.80
C GLU A 129 -0.90 4.48 -9.28
N ALA A 130 0.02 5.33 -8.85
CA ALA A 130 0.23 5.61 -7.42
C ALA A 130 -1.01 6.19 -6.75
N GLY A 131 -1.78 7.05 -7.45
CA GLY A 131 -2.94 7.70 -6.88
C GLY A 131 -4.06 6.73 -6.45
N GLU A 132 -4.39 5.77 -7.29
CA GLU A 132 -5.40 4.75 -6.97
C GLU A 132 -4.87 3.74 -5.96
N MET A 133 -3.62 3.31 -6.13
CA MET A 133 -2.96 2.42 -5.19
C MET A 133 -2.88 3.03 -3.79
N HIS A 134 -2.52 4.30 -3.67
CA HIS A 134 -2.46 5.02 -2.40
C HIS A 134 -3.80 5.05 -1.69
N LYS A 135 -4.88 5.37 -2.42
CA LYS A 135 -6.26 5.35 -1.87
C LYS A 135 -6.64 3.95 -1.40
N TYR A 136 -6.35 2.94 -2.20
CA TYR A 136 -6.61 1.54 -1.86
C TYR A 136 -5.88 1.13 -0.58
N LEU A 137 -4.59 1.45 -0.47
CA LEU A 137 -3.77 1.12 0.68
C LEU A 137 -4.29 1.78 1.97
N LEU A 138 -4.61 3.07 1.92
CA LEU A 138 -5.18 3.77 3.07
C LEU A 138 -6.52 3.18 3.52
N ALA A 139 -7.34 2.73 2.57
CA ALA A 139 -8.66 2.17 2.87
C ALA A 139 -8.59 0.77 3.53
N HIS A 140 -7.55 -0.02 3.23
CA HIS A 140 -7.54 -1.45 3.58
C HIS A 140 -6.56 -1.79 4.70
N SER A 141 -5.31 -1.35 4.67
CA SER A 141 -4.32 -1.88 5.60
C SER A 141 -3.04 -1.05 5.78
N SER A 142 -2.99 0.18 5.33
CA SER A 142 -1.75 0.99 5.34
C SER A 142 -0.59 0.39 4.52
N GLY A 143 -0.73 -0.82 4.00
CA GLY A 143 0.24 -1.49 3.15
C GLY A 143 -0.27 -2.83 2.61
N VAL A 144 0.28 -3.30 1.50
CA VAL A 144 -0.03 -4.61 0.91
C VAL A 144 1.22 -5.28 0.40
N ARG A 145 1.22 -6.61 0.41
CA ARG A 145 2.28 -7.41 -0.20
C ARG A 145 1.97 -7.63 -1.68
N ALA A 146 2.97 -7.51 -2.51
CA ALA A 146 2.89 -7.75 -3.94
C ALA A 146 4.10 -8.55 -4.42
N MET A 147 3.97 -9.19 -5.58
CA MET A 147 5.12 -9.84 -6.22
C MET A 147 5.81 -8.85 -7.14
N ALA A 148 7.13 -8.77 -7.05
CA ALA A 148 7.98 -7.97 -7.91
C ALA A 148 9.07 -8.83 -8.54
N LYS A 149 9.53 -8.42 -9.71
CA LYS A 149 10.64 -9.03 -10.42
C LYS A 149 11.86 -8.11 -10.28
N ILE A 150 12.94 -8.64 -9.76
CA ILE A 150 14.20 -7.92 -9.54
C ILE A 150 15.26 -8.46 -10.47
#